data_1249a09311c60aa453dda9ceb1a06aba
#
_entry.id   1249a09311c60aa453dda9ceb1a06aba
#
_cell.length_a   1.000
_cell.length_b   1.000
_cell.length_c   1.000
_cell.angle_alpha   90.00
_cell.angle_beta   90.00
_cell.angle_gamma   90.00
#
_symmetry.space_group_name_H-M   'P 1'
#
loop_
_entity.id
_entity.type
_entity.pdbx_description
1 polymer ?
#
loop_
_entity_poly.entity_id
_entity_poly.type
_entity_poly.pdbx_seq_one_letter_code
_entity_poly.pdbx_strand_id
1 'polypeptide(L)'
;MKINRWIFFSMLLGMISCQSHDHTFTVNCIGLDAHEGDTLYLWRYGADRMTSDRDYGKGPLDSAIIRNGQATFSGKEDTLHLYGIEHRHSMNFFYPERGELTLTNITPPEMPVPDKSTNPRSLNVRLWKLWHEDIFPREETRKFVFDNVGNAMGWMVFDRWAEIYPDELEKLYQNSNPQMRDSTSVLIGLKRMLDGTRSMMPGDDFIDFRQVDYAEKDSVLFSDIAGKGQPVCLLFWLQDGIDSVRAELDNLRKHYPDVRIVVATYRFQDPRFQAFVSELEDKYQATVLDDSRRFEKSARWKYRIYSSFNYEYLFDGQGKLIKMEPVL
;
A
#
# COMPACT_ATOMS: atom_id res chain seq x y z
N MET A 1 66.29 -51.62 28.30
CA MET A 1 65.66 -50.41 28.85
C MET A 1 64.77 -49.87 27.73
N LYS A 2 63.43 -50.10 27.80
CA LYS A 2 62.47 -49.64 26.74
C LYS A 2 61.67 -48.48 27.33
N ILE A 3 61.80 -47.33 26.72
CA ILE A 3 61.04 -46.14 27.06
C ILE A 3 59.75 -46.12 26.23
N ASN A 4 58.61 -46.30 26.89
CA ASN A 4 57.30 -46.13 26.29
C ASN A 4 56.96 -44.64 26.18
N ARG A 5 56.80 -44.13 24.98
CA ARG A 5 56.26 -42.81 24.70
C ARG A 5 54.72 -42.92 24.65
N TRP A 6 54.08 -42.36 25.64
CA TRP A 6 52.65 -42.08 25.62
C TRP A 6 52.40 -40.83 24.77
N ILE A 7 51.73 -41.00 23.65
CA ILE A 7 51.26 -39.89 22.83
C ILE A 7 49.90 -39.50 23.40
N PHE A 8 49.84 -38.32 24.03
CA PHE A 8 48.59 -37.66 24.39
C PHE A 8 47.94 -37.14 23.12
N PHE A 9 46.88 -37.83 22.65
CA PHE A 9 46.02 -37.32 21.60
C PHE A 9 45.00 -36.39 22.27
N SER A 10 45.27 -35.09 22.29
CA SER A 10 44.30 -34.09 22.70
C SER A 10 43.21 -33.96 21.65
N MET A 11 42.11 -34.60 21.91
CA MET A 11 40.89 -34.45 21.13
C MET A 11 40.31 -33.07 21.39
N LEU A 12 40.66 -32.08 20.56
CA LEU A 12 39.98 -30.79 20.52
C LEU A 12 38.56 -31.04 19.99
N LEU A 13 37.62 -31.27 20.87
CA LEU A 13 36.22 -31.15 20.58
C LEU A 13 35.95 -29.66 20.29
N GLY A 14 36.01 -29.31 19.01
CA GLY A 14 35.41 -28.06 18.53
C GLY A 14 33.93 -28.06 18.87
N MET A 15 33.56 -27.34 19.93
CA MET A 15 32.18 -26.97 20.12
C MET A 15 31.78 -26.09 18.93
N ILE A 16 31.23 -26.71 17.93
CA ILE A 16 30.38 -26.00 16.96
C ILE A 16 29.19 -25.54 17.79
N SER A 17 29.30 -24.36 18.38
CA SER A 17 28.18 -23.62 18.87
C SER A 17 27.27 -23.44 17.67
N CYS A 18 26.28 -24.31 17.51
CA CYS A 18 25.07 -23.93 16.78
C CYS A 18 24.56 -22.68 17.49
N GLN A 19 24.96 -21.51 16.99
CA GLN A 19 24.20 -20.32 17.25
C GLN A 19 22.79 -20.63 16.73
N SER A 20 21.88 -20.99 17.61
CA SER A 20 20.47 -20.86 17.37
C SER A 20 20.31 -19.42 16.89
N HIS A 21 20.03 -19.25 15.62
CA HIS A 21 19.73 -17.93 15.11
C HIS A 21 18.45 -17.51 15.82
N ASP A 22 18.59 -16.80 16.92
CA ASP A 22 17.46 -16.25 17.67
C ASP A 22 16.70 -15.33 16.72
N HIS A 23 15.55 -15.81 16.26
CA HIS A 23 14.57 -15.06 15.47
C HIS A 23 13.85 -14.08 16.40
N THR A 24 14.60 -13.18 17.00
CA THR A 24 14.09 -12.18 17.95
C THR A 24 14.35 -10.77 17.44
N PHE A 25 13.46 -9.86 17.80
CA PHE A 25 13.65 -8.43 17.63
C PHE A 25 13.81 -7.76 18.99
N THR A 26 14.49 -6.63 19.00
CA THR A 26 14.50 -5.66 20.11
C THR A 26 14.25 -4.28 19.53
N VAL A 27 13.30 -3.53 20.10
CA VAL A 27 13.01 -2.15 19.71
C VAL A 27 13.30 -1.23 20.88
N ASN A 28 14.23 -0.32 20.67
CA ASN A 28 14.62 0.71 21.63
C ASN A 28 13.98 2.03 21.23
N CYS A 29 13.04 2.52 22.03
CA CYS A 29 12.41 3.82 21.89
C CYS A 29 13.20 4.83 22.70
N ILE A 30 13.72 5.89 22.07
CA ILE A 30 14.59 6.89 22.72
C ILE A 30 14.10 8.32 22.46
N GLY A 31 14.66 9.28 23.21
CA GLY A 31 14.26 10.69 23.10
C GLY A 31 12.92 11.01 23.78
N LEU A 32 12.60 10.26 24.84
CA LEU A 32 11.32 10.35 25.54
C LEU A 32 11.42 11.07 26.90
N ASP A 33 12.43 11.91 27.09
CA ASP A 33 12.69 12.59 28.37
C ASP A 33 11.52 13.40 28.90
N ALA A 34 10.74 14.01 27.99
CA ALA A 34 9.53 14.77 28.34
C ALA A 34 8.35 13.90 28.83
N HIS A 35 8.48 12.58 28.75
CA HIS A 35 7.46 11.58 29.05
C HIS A 35 7.91 10.57 30.12
N GLU A 36 8.87 10.96 30.93
CA GLU A 36 9.40 10.12 32.01
C GLU A 36 8.29 9.61 32.94
N GLY A 37 8.27 8.29 33.16
CA GLY A 37 7.25 7.63 33.97
C GLY A 37 5.97 7.24 33.22
N ASP A 38 5.75 7.71 32.00
CA ASP A 38 4.62 7.26 31.17
C ASP A 38 4.83 5.79 30.73
N THR A 39 3.74 5.14 30.36
CA THR A 39 3.75 3.74 29.87
C THR A 39 3.52 3.72 28.37
N LEU A 40 4.36 3.00 27.66
CA LEU A 40 4.16 2.59 26.27
C LEU A 40 3.53 1.20 26.22
N TYR A 41 2.69 0.95 25.22
CA TYR A 41 2.07 -0.36 25.00
C TYR A 41 2.44 -0.89 23.61
N LEU A 42 2.80 -2.16 23.54
CA LEU A 42 3.09 -2.86 22.29
C LEU A 42 1.85 -3.62 21.83
N TRP A 43 1.41 -3.37 20.60
CA TRP A 43 0.24 -4.01 19.99
C TRP A 43 0.61 -4.74 18.71
N ARG A 44 -0.13 -5.77 18.37
CA ARG A 44 -0.04 -6.45 17.10
C ARG A 44 -1.15 -5.99 16.15
N TYR A 45 -0.79 -5.76 14.90
CA TYR A 45 -1.67 -5.28 13.85
C TYR A 45 -1.61 -6.14 12.61
N GLY A 46 -2.73 -6.23 11.87
CA GLY A 46 -2.73 -6.72 10.50
C GLY A 46 -1.91 -5.82 9.56
N ALA A 47 -1.59 -6.34 8.38
CA ALA A 47 -0.86 -5.58 7.36
C ALA A 47 -1.60 -4.31 6.89
N ASP A 48 -2.93 -4.30 7.01
CA ASP A 48 -3.79 -3.15 6.69
C ASP A 48 -3.78 -2.03 7.75
N ARG A 49 -3.16 -2.25 8.90
CA ARG A 49 -3.17 -1.35 10.07
C ARG A 49 -4.58 -1.01 10.59
N MET A 50 -5.62 -1.63 10.05
CA MET A 50 -7.02 -1.39 10.43
C MET A 50 -7.48 -2.38 11.50
N THR A 51 -6.94 -3.60 11.46
CA THR A 51 -7.24 -4.65 12.43
C THR A 51 -6.11 -4.79 13.43
N SER A 52 -6.43 -4.82 14.71
CA SER A 52 -5.47 -5.04 15.79
C SER A 52 -5.97 -6.10 16.75
N ASP A 53 -5.09 -6.65 17.56
CA ASP A 53 -5.49 -7.53 18.66
C ASP A 53 -6.46 -6.83 19.64
N ARG A 54 -6.42 -5.49 19.72
CA ARG A 54 -7.38 -4.66 20.49
C ARG A 54 -8.82 -4.82 19.98
N ASP A 55 -9.02 -4.87 18.66
CA ASP A 55 -10.35 -5.00 18.05
C ASP A 55 -10.99 -6.35 18.35
N TYR A 56 -10.17 -7.34 18.70
CA TYR A 56 -10.61 -8.68 19.13
C TYR A 56 -10.68 -8.83 20.65
N GLY A 57 -10.63 -7.72 21.40
CA GLY A 57 -10.69 -7.72 22.86
C GLY A 57 -9.46 -8.30 23.54
N LYS A 58 -8.33 -8.40 22.83
CA LYS A 58 -7.05 -8.81 23.40
C LYS A 58 -6.34 -7.61 24.01
N GLY A 59 -5.53 -7.85 25.03
CA GLY A 59 -4.66 -6.85 25.62
C GLY A 59 -3.42 -6.56 24.76
N PRO A 60 -2.61 -5.55 25.14
CA PRO A 60 -1.33 -5.34 24.52
C PRO A 60 -0.42 -6.56 24.67
N LEU A 61 0.49 -6.76 23.74
CA LEU A 61 1.48 -7.83 23.80
C LEU A 61 2.46 -7.62 24.95
N ASP A 62 2.81 -6.36 25.20
CA ASP A 62 3.75 -5.96 26.23
C ASP A 62 3.53 -4.48 26.63
N SER A 63 4.13 -4.07 27.76
CA SER A 63 4.14 -2.68 28.20
C SER A 63 5.47 -2.32 28.82
N ALA A 64 5.96 -1.11 28.58
CA ALA A 64 7.21 -0.61 29.12
C ALA A 64 7.05 0.80 29.70
N ILE A 65 7.61 1.03 30.90
CA ILE A 65 7.64 2.35 31.51
C ILE A 65 8.85 3.10 30.98
N ILE A 66 8.65 4.35 30.57
CA ILE A 66 9.75 5.23 30.13
C ILE A 66 10.63 5.56 31.33
N ARG A 67 11.91 5.23 31.21
CA ARG A 67 12.94 5.53 32.21
C ARG A 67 14.18 6.10 31.56
N ASN A 68 14.68 7.21 32.08
CA ASN A 68 15.83 7.95 31.50
C ASN A 68 15.60 8.25 30.00
N GLY A 69 14.39 8.65 29.64
CA GLY A 69 13.99 8.99 28.28
C GLY A 69 13.94 7.80 27.32
N GLN A 70 13.87 6.56 27.82
CA GLN A 70 13.92 5.34 26.99
C GLN A 70 12.90 4.30 27.44
N ALA A 71 12.47 3.45 26.48
CA ALA A 71 11.72 2.24 26.74
C ALA A 71 12.11 1.17 25.71
N THR A 72 12.07 -0.11 26.11
CA THR A 72 12.51 -1.21 25.23
C THR A 72 11.46 -2.32 25.22
N PHE A 73 11.21 -2.85 24.03
CA PHE A 73 10.41 -4.04 23.81
C PHE A 73 11.25 -5.11 23.12
N SER A 74 10.95 -6.37 23.42
CA SER A 74 11.59 -7.51 22.76
C SER A 74 10.55 -8.59 22.47
N GLY A 75 10.78 -9.34 21.39
CA GLY A 75 9.86 -10.40 21.00
C GLY A 75 10.42 -11.28 19.90
N LYS A 76 9.58 -12.16 19.40
CA LYS A 76 9.92 -12.99 18.24
C LYS A 76 9.64 -12.23 16.95
N GLU A 77 10.51 -12.42 15.96
CA GLU A 77 10.28 -11.97 14.59
C GLU A 77 8.89 -12.44 14.10
N ASP A 78 8.15 -11.55 13.48
CA ASP A 78 6.82 -11.83 12.93
C ASP A 78 6.71 -11.23 11.53
N THR A 79 6.64 -12.08 10.53
CA THR A 79 6.56 -11.65 9.13
C THR A 79 5.12 -11.38 8.69
N LEU A 80 4.13 -11.81 9.45
CA LEU A 80 2.72 -11.75 9.08
C LEU A 80 2.00 -10.51 9.59
N HIS A 81 2.58 -9.84 10.60
CA HIS A 81 1.96 -8.71 11.27
C HIS A 81 2.88 -7.49 11.33
N LEU A 82 2.27 -6.35 11.46
CA LEU A 82 2.93 -5.12 11.93
C LEU A 82 2.77 -5.01 13.43
N TYR A 83 3.68 -4.30 14.06
CA TYR A 83 3.55 -3.97 15.46
C TYR A 83 3.38 -2.46 15.62
N GLY A 84 2.62 -2.06 16.63
CA GLY A 84 2.38 -0.66 16.96
C GLY A 84 2.80 -0.36 18.37
N ILE A 85 3.47 0.77 18.56
CA ILE A 85 3.77 1.33 19.88
C ILE A 85 2.76 2.43 20.15
N GLU A 86 1.92 2.21 21.16
CA GLU A 86 0.95 3.19 21.62
C GLU A 86 1.52 4.03 22.77
N HIS A 87 1.43 5.35 22.62
CA HIS A 87 1.65 6.29 23.68
C HIS A 87 0.48 7.28 23.75
N ARG A 88 -0.22 7.33 24.90
CA ARG A 88 -1.41 8.17 25.18
C ARG A 88 -2.47 8.02 24.07
N HIS A 89 -2.77 7.92 23.12
CA HIS A 89 -3.77 7.72 22.06
C HIS A 89 -3.16 7.73 20.66
N SER A 90 -1.85 7.72 20.61
CA SER A 90 -1.15 7.75 19.34
C SER A 90 -0.45 6.43 19.10
N MET A 91 -0.46 6.01 17.87
CA MET A 91 0.08 4.74 17.45
C MET A 91 1.15 4.93 16.38
N ASN A 92 2.31 4.37 16.63
CA ASN A 92 3.42 4.34 15.69
C ASN A 92 3.73 2.91 15.28
N PHE A 93 3.82 2.65 13.99
CA PHE A 93 3.96 1.30 13.44
C PHE A 93 5.41 1.00 13.06
N PHE A 94 5.81 -0.25 13.29
CA PHE A 94 7.06 -0.80 12.81
C PHE A 94 6.87 -2.26 12.40
N TYR A 95 7.83 -2.78 11.66
CA TYR A 95 7.89 -4.19 11.29
C TYR A 95 8.84 -4.93 12.24
N PRO A 96 8.39 -6.00 12.91
CA PRO A 96 9.16 -6.73 13.92
C PRO A 96 10.21 -7.65 13.26
N GLU A 97 11.20 -7.05 12.64
CA GLU A 97 12.30 -7.75 11.97
C GLU A 97 13.41 -8.12 12.94
N ARG A 98 14.11 -9.19 12.62
CA ARG A 98 15.25 -9.67 13.41
C ARG A 98 16.29 -8.59 13.68
N GLY A 99 16.82 -8.57 14.91
CA GLY A 99 17.88 -7.67 15.37
C GLY A 99 17.38 -6.54 16.24
N GLU A 100 18.21 -5.54 16.39
CA GLU A 100 17.88 -4.34 17.17
C GLU A 100 17.50 -3.19 16.25
N LEU A 101 16.41 -2.52 16.58
CA LEU A 101 15.90 -1.32 15.94
C LEU A 101 15.81 -0.22 17.00
N THR A 102 16.38 0.94 16.73
CA THR A 102 16.22 2.15 17.56
C THR A 102 15.28 3.10 16.85
N LEU A 103 14.22 3.52 17.54
CA LEU A 103 13.22 4.46 17.07
C LEU A 103 13.30 5.76 17.87
N THR A 104 13.23 6.88 17.16
CA THR A 104 13.04 8.22 17.72
C THR A 104 11.70 8.78 17.26
N ASN A 105 11.24 9.91 17.80
CA ASN A 105 10.01 10.59 17.42
C ASN A 105 8.76 9.67 17.44
N ILE A 106 8.66 8.84 18.47
CA ILE A 106 7.48 7.98 18.65
C ILE A 106 6.25 8.71 19.21
N THR A 107 6.36 10.01 19.43
CA THR A 107 5.24 10.88 19.81
C THR A 107 4.64 11.56 18.57
N PRO A 108 3.31 11.61 18.44
CA PRO A 108 2.65 12.19 17.27
C PRO A 108 2.98 13.68 17.07
N PRO A 109 2.82 14.15 15.81
CA PRO A 109 2.16 13.51 14.66
C PRO A 109 3.10 12.78 13.69
N GLU A 110 4.33 12.60 14.03
CA GLU A 110 5.38 12.14 13.11
C GLU A 110 5.47 10.61 13.03
N MET A 111 5.91 10.09 11.90
CA MET A 111 6.26 8.68 11.79
C MET A 111 7.49 8.39 12.64
N PRO A 112 7.59 7.22 13.29
CA PRO A 112 8.78 6.86 14.05
C PRO A 112 9.98 6.84 13.12
N VAL A 113 11.03 7.53 13.53
CA VAL A 113 12.30 7.58 12.78
C VAL A 113 13.15 6.40 13.20
N PRO A 114 13.48 5.45 12.32
CA PRO A 114 14.47 4.43 12.59
C PRO A 114 15.86 5.06 12.57
N ASP A 115 16.37 5.38 13.75
CA ASP A 115 17.72 5.97 13.92
C ASP A 115 18.83 4.97 13.60
N LYS A 116 18.70 3.75 14.14
CA LYS A 116 19.66 2.66 13.94
C LYS A 116 18.97 1.31 13.82
N SER A 117 19.56 0.43 13.01
CA SER A 117 19.21 -0.98 12.99
C SER A 117 20.47 -1.82 12.87
N THR A 118 20.56 -2.91 13.64
CA THR A 118 21.61 -3.93 13.47
C THR A 118 21.33 -4.85 12.29
N ASN A 119 20.11 -4.83 11.74
CA ASN A 119 19.78 -5.52 10.51
C ASN A 119 20.19 -4.66 9.30
N PRO A 120 21.21 -5.04 8.53
CA PRO A 120 21.68 -4.26 7.37
C PRO A 120 20.64 -4.21 6.22
N ARG A 121 19.61 -5.06 6.29
CA ARG A 121 18.49 -5.12 5.31
C ARG A 121 17.17 -4.66 5.92
N SER A 122 17.22 -3.84 6.97
CA SER A 122 16.03 -3.39 7.70
C SER A 122 14.97 -2.81 6.76
N LEU A 123 13.78 -3.40 6.82
CA LEU A 123 12.61 -2.90 6.08
C LEU A 123 12.11 -1.59 6.67
N ASN A 124 12.22 -1.41 7.98
CA ASN A 124 11.86 -0.15 8.64
C ASN A 124 12.72 1.01 8.13
N VAL A 125 14.05 0.81 8.04
CA VAL A 125 14.98 1.82 7.50
C VAL A 125 14.74 2.07 6.01
N ARG A 126 14.51 1.00 5.22
CA ARG A 126 14.21 1.15 3.79
C ARG A 126 12.91 1.91 3.55
N LEU A 127 11.86 1.62 4.31
CA LEU A 127 10.58 2.33 4.21
C LEU A 127 10.73 3.81 4.58
N TRP A 128 11.47 4.09 5.66
CA TRP A 128 11.76 5.46 6.07
C TRP A 128 12.45 6.26 4.97
N LYS A 129 13.44 5.67 4.30
CA LYS A 129 14.13 6.31 3.17
C LYS A 129 13.19 6.62 2.03
N LEU A 130 12.36 5.67 1.60
CA LEU A 130 11.36 5.88 0.54
C LEU A 130 10.44 7.06 0.86
N TRP A 131 10.05 7.20 2.13
CA TRP A 131 9.17 8.28 2.53
C TRP A 131 9.89 9.63 2.65
N HIS A 132 11.10 9.63 3.20
CA HIS A 132 11.81 10.86 3.56
C HIS A 132 12.57 11.49 2.39
N GLU A 133 13.12 10.68 1.50
CA GLU A 133 13.94 11.15 0.39
C GLU A 133 13.11 11.69 -0.79
N ASP A 134 11.96 11.09 -1.07
CA ASP A 134 11.12 11.52 -2.22
C ASP A 134 9.63 11.13 -2.08
N ILE A 135 9.12 11.09 -0.87
CA ILE A 135 7.70 10.83 -0.56
C ILE A 135 7.14 9.65 -1.39
N PHE A 136 7.76 8.49 -1.25
CA PHE A 136 7.42 7.25 -1.96
C PHE A 136 7.56 7.33 -3.49
N PRO A 137 8.80 7.41 -4.01
CA PRO A 137 9.04 7.38 -5.44
C PRO A 137 8.41 6.13 -6.05
N ARG A 138 7.70 6.32 -7.16
CA ARG A 138 6.78 5.34 -7.75
C ARG A 138 7.43 3.98 -7.99
N GLU A 139 8.50 3.94 -8.75
CA GLU A 139 9.14 2.67 -9.16
C GLU A 139 9.81 1.96 -7.97
N GLU A 140 10.47 2.69 -7.09
CA GLU A 140 11.10 2.18 -5.90
C GLU A 140 10.08 1.62 -4.92
N THR A 141 8.94 2.31 -4.76
CA THR A 141 7.82 1.87 -3.91
C THR A 141 7.17 0.62 -4.49
N ARG A 142 6.93 0.58 -5.78
CA ARG A 142 6.43 -0.60 -6.49
C ARG A 142 7.39 -1.77 -6.34
N LYS A 143 8.69 -1.56 -6.58
CA LYS A 143 9.73 -2.57 -6.36
C LYS A 143 9.75 -3.05 -4.90
N PHE A 144 9.62 -2.14 -3.94
CA PHE A 144 9.56 -2.51 -2.52
C PHE A 144 8.40 -3.47 -2.24
N VAL A 145 7.22 -3.23 -2.81
CA VAL A 145 6.07 -4.14 -2.66
C VAL A 145 6.37 -5.52 -3.23
N PHE A 146 6.86 -5.60 -4.48
CA PHE A 146 7.18 -6.88 -5.11
C PHE A 146 8.27 -7.67 -4.37
N ASP A 147 9.28 -7.00 -3.85
CA ASP A 147 10.32 -7.63 -3.04
C ASP A 147 9.79 -8.17 -1.69
N ASN A 148 8.65 -7.65 -1.22
CA ASN A 148 8.13 -7.89 0.13
C ASN A 148 6.69 -8.43 0.19
N VAL A 149 6.18 -9.01 -0.89
CA VAL A 149 4.82 -9.61 -0.94
C VAL A 149 4.61 -10.76 0.06
N GLY A 150 5.69 -11.32 0.58
CA GLY A 150 5.65 -12.40 1.56
C GLY A 150 5.44 -11.93 3.01
N ASN A 151 5.39 -10.63 3.26
CA ASN A 151 5.33 -10.09 4.61
C ASN A 151 4.38 -8.90 4.76
N ALA A 152 4.03 -8.56 6.00
CA ALA A 152 3.04 -7.52 6.32
C ALA A 152 3.48 -6.11 5.88
N MET A 153 4.79 -5.81 5.87
CA MET A 153 5.30 -4.49 5.47
C MET A 153 5.02 -4.23 3.97
N GLY A 154 5.25 -5.23 3.11
CA GLY A 154 4.96 -5.10 1.68
C GLY A 154 3.49 -4.79 1.41
N TRP A 155 2.58 -5.45 2.13
CA TRP A 155 1.13 -5.24 1.96
C TRP A 155 0.67 -3.90 2.54
N MET A 156 1.28 -3.42 3.63
CA MET A 156 1.02 -2.08 4.13
C MET A 156 1.42 -1.01 3.11
N VAL A 157 2.58 -1.16 2.48
CA VAL A 157 3.05 -0.22 1.45
C VAL A 157 2.16 -0.29 0.21
N PHE A 158 1.74 -1.50 -0.20
CA PHE A 158 0.78 -1.69 -1.29
C PHE A 158 -0.53 -0.93 -1.04
N ASP A 159 -1.12 -1.10 0.13
CA ASP A 159 -2.42 -0.50 0.47
C ASP A 159 -2.38 1.03 0.52
N ARG A 160 -1.23 1.60 0.84
CA ARG A 160 -1.12 3.03 1.17
C ARG A 160 -0.46 3.89 0.11
N TRP A 161 0.58 3.38 -0.52
CA TRP A 161 1.50 4.23 -1.28
C TRP A 161 1.94 3.65 -2.63
N ALA A 162 1.74 2.36 -2.86
CA ALA A 162 2.22 1.75 -4.09
C ALA A 162 1.21 1.90 -5.22
N GLU A 163 1.73 2.27 -6.37
CA GLU A 163 1.05 2.15 -7.63
C GLU A 163 1.38 0.81 -8.26
N ILE A 164 0.38 -0.06 -8.35
CA ILE A 164 0.50 -1.38 -8.98
C ILE A 164 -0.45 -1.42 -10.17
N TYR A 165 0.07 -1.82 -11.31
CA TYR A 165 -0.72 -1.90 -12.53
C TYR A 165 -1.77 -3.00 -12.44
N PRO A 166 -2.96 -2.81 -13.06
CA PRO A 166 -4.05 -3.78 -13.00
C PRO A 166 -3.71 -5.19 -13.47
N ASP A 167 -2.80 -5.33 -14.45
CA ASP A 167 -2.30 -6.59 -14.98
C ASP A 167 -1.30 -7.30 -14.05
N GLU A 168 -0.71 -6.59 -13.10
CA GLU A 168 0.25 -7.12 -12.14
C GLU A 168 -0.40 -7.67 -10.85
N LEU A 169 -1.64 -7.27 -10.55
CA LEU A 169 -2.32 -7.60 -9.30
C LEU A 169 -2.44 -9.11 -9.07
N GLU A 170 -2.70 -9.87 -10.12
CA GLU A 170 -2.79 -11.33 -10.04
C GLU A 170 -1.46 -11.96 -9.65
N LYS A 171 -0.36 -11.55 -10.30
CA LYS A 171 1.00 -12.00 -9.97
C LYS A 171 1.37 -11.62 -8.53
N LEU A 172 1.02 -10.41 -8.11
CA LEU A 172 1.26 -9.94 -6.75
C LEU A 172 0.54 -10.83 -5.73
N TYR A 173 -0.75 -11.12 -5.96
CA TYR A 173 -1.54 -11.99 -5.10
C TYR A 173 -0.97 -13.42 -5.05
N GLN A 174 -0.62 -14.00 -6.21
CA GLN A 174 -0.07 -15.36 -6.30
C GLN A 174 1.26 -15.52 -5.56
N ASN A 175 2.08 -14.47 -5.51
CA ASN A 175 3.36 -14.47 -4.80
C ASN A 175 3.23 -14.11 -3.30
N SER A 176 2.04 -13.77 -2.83
CA SER A 176 1.80 -13.46 -1.42
C SER A 176 1.95 -14.68 -0.53
N ASN A 177 2.25 -14.43 0.76
CA ASN A 177 2.30 -15.50 1.76
C ASN A 177 0.91 -16.14 1.93
N PRO A 178 0.75 -17.45 1.72
CA PRO A 178 -0.54 -18.12 1.86
C PRO A 178 -1.23 -17.92 3.21
N GLN A 179 -0.46 -17.82 4.31
CA GLN A 179 -1.01 -17.59 5.65
C GLN A 179 -1.65 -16.22 5.82
N MET A 180 -1.28 -15.25 4.97
CA MET A 180 -1.85 -13.90 5.00
C MET A 180 -3.13 -13.78 4.18
N ARG A 181 -3.35 -14.66 3.19
CA ARG A 181 -4.43 -14.51 2.20
C ARG A 181 -5.83 -14.49 2.82
N ASP A 182 -6.02 -15.28 3.87
CA ASP A 182 -7.33 -15.41 4.54
C ASP A 182 -7.44 -14.56 5.82
N SER A 183 -6.35 -13.89 6.22
CA SER A 183 -6.29 -13.12 7.47
C SER A 183 -6.06 -11.62 7.28
N THR A 184 -5.70 -11.19 6.07
CA THR A 184 -5.39 -9.80 5.77
C THR A 184 -6.48 -9.20 4.89
N SER A 185 -7.17 -8.15 5.36
CA SER A 185 -8.32 -7.56 4.65
C SER A 185 -7.96 -7.08 3.23
N VAL A 186 -6.76 -6.54 3.05
CA VAL A 186 -6.20 -6.15 1.75
C VAL A 186 -6.17 -7.33 0.77
N LEU A 187 -5.65 -8.48 1.20
CA LEU A 187 -5.56 -9.68 0.35
C LEU A 187 -6.93 -10.31 0.10
N ILE A 188 -7.81 -10.31 1.10
CA ILE A 188 -9.21 -10.76 0.92
C ILE A 188 -9.92 -9.88 -0.10
N GLY A 189 -9.75 -8.56 -0.01
CA GLY A 189 -10.31 -7.60 -0.95
C GLY A 189 -9.74 -7.79 -2.36
N LEU A 190 -8.43 -7.95 -2.48
CA LEU A 190 -7.75 -8.20 -3.75
C LEU A 190 -8.22 -9.51 -4.39
N LYS A 191 -8.32 -10.60 -3.62
CA LYS A 191 -8.85 -11.87 -4.11
C LYS A 191 -10.27 -11.72 -4.69
N ARG A 192 -11.17 -11.05 -3.95
CA ARG A 192 -12.53 -10.82 -4.41
C ARG A 192 -12.55 -10.02 -5.73
N MET A 193 -11.68 -9.02 -5.87
CA MET A 193 -11.53 -8.28 -7.11
C MET A 193 -11.08 -9.19 -8.25
N LEU A 194 -10.03 -9.98 -8.04
CA LEU A 194 -9.47 -10.89 -9.05
C LEU A 194 -10.48 -11.97 -9.49
N ASP A 195 -11.24 -12.54 -8.56
CA ASP A 195 -12.26 -13.56 -8.85
C ASP A 195 -13.44 -12.99 -9.65
N GLY A 196 -13.78 -11.71 -9.47
CA GLY A 196 -14.94 -11.06 -10.10
C GLY A 196 -14.64 -10.25 -11.35
N THR A 197 -13.36 -10.15 -11.77
CA THR A 197 -12.96 -9.28 -12.87
C THR A 197 -11.87 -9.90 -13.74
N ARG A 198 -11.57 -9.26 -14.87
CA ARG A 198 -10.44 -9.62 -15.73
C ARG A 198 -9.50 -8.43 -15.95
N SER A 199 -8.24 -8.69 -16.19
CA SER A 199 -7.34 -7.67 -16.75
C SER A 199 -7.78 -7.30 -18.16
N MET A 200 -7.49 -6.09 -18.54
CA MET A 200 -7.69 -5.60 -19.92
C MET A 200 -6.34 -5.46 -20.63
N MET A 201 -6.33 -5.80 -21.89
CA MET A 201 -5.19 -5.68 -22.79
C MET A 201 -5.59 -4.87 -24.01
N PRO A 202 -4.66 -4.17 -24.67
CA PRO A 202 -4.94 -3.51 -25.94
C PRO A 202 -5.64 -4.47 -26.92
N GLY A 203 -6.74 -4.01 -27.53
CA GLY A 203 -7.62 -4.82 -28.39
C GLY A 203 -8.83 -5.45 -27.69
N ASP A 204 -8.87 -5.49 -26.38
CA ASP A 204 -10.06 -5.96 -25.62
C ASP A 204 -11.23 -4.99 -25.74
N ASP A 205 -12.45 -5.54 -25.66
CA ASP A 205 -13.65 -4.75 -25.50
C ASP A 205 -13.71 -4.11 -24.12
N PHE A 206 -14.24 -2.89 -24.03
CA PHE A 206 -14.47 -2.23 -22.75
C PHE A 206 -15.33 -3.10 -21.80
N ILE A 207 -15.16 -2.87 -20.50
CA ILE A 207 -15.98 -3.50 -19.48
C ILE A 207 -17.16 -2.58 -19.18
N ASP A 208 -18.38 -3.03 -19.43
CA ASP A 208 -19.56 -2.21 -19.18
C ASP A 208 -19.86 -2.04 -17.69
N PHE A 209 -20.31 -0.86 -17.34
CA PHE A 209 -20.71 -0.52 -15.96
C PHE A 209 -21.82 0.53 -15.99
N ARG A 210 -22.51 0.66 -14.87
CA ARG A 210 -23.56 1.65 -14.67
C ARG A 210 -23.21 2.53 -13.49
N GLN A 211 -23.18 3.86 -13.71
CA GLN A 211 -22.95 4.86 -12.68
C GLN A 211 -23.93 6.02 -12.84
N VAL A 212 -24.00 6.90 -11.83
CA VAL A 212 -24.84 8.09 -11.85
C VAL A 212 -24.05 9.24 -12.44
N ASP A 213 -24.61 9.92 -13.40
CA ASP A 213 -24.09 11.19 -13.90
C ASP A 213 -24.15 12.26 -12.80
N TYR A 214 -23.06 12.98 -12.60
CA TYR A 214 -22.98 13.95 -11.52
C TYR A 214 -23.89 15.16 -11.74
N ALA A 215 -23.98 15.67 -12.96
CA ALA A 215 -24.79 16.83 -13.31
C ALA A 215 -26.28 16.49 -13.39
N GLU A 216 -26.60 15.48 -14.17
CA GLU A 216 -28.00 15.13 -14.50
C GLU A 216 -28.65 14.25 -13.42
N LYS A 217 -27.86 13.61 -12.57
CA LYS A 217 -28.30 12.61 -11.57
C LYS A 217 -28.96 11.37 -12.15
N ASP A 218 -28.87 11.20 -13.46
CA ASP A 218 -29.40 10.04 -14.17
C ASP A 218 -28.40 8.89 -14.19
N SER A 219 -28.92 7.69 -14.42
CA SER A 219 -28.11 6.47 -14.49
C SER A 219 -27.59 6.27 -15.90
N VAL A 220 -26.28 6.31 -16.09
CA VAL A 220 -25.59 6.14 -17.36
C VAL A 220 -24.95 4.77 -17.44
N LEU A 221 -25.14 4.06 -18.56
CA LEU A 221 -24.36 2.88 -18.93
C LEU A 221 -23.14 3.33 -19.75
N PHE A 222 -21.97 2.78 -19.46
CA PHE A 222 -20.78 3.11 -20.24
C PHE A 222 -20.92 2.70 -21.71
N SER A 223 -21.64 1.61 -21.98
CA SER A 223 -22.01 1.18 -23.34
C SER A 223 -22.91 2.14 -24.09
N ASP A 224 -23.56 3.10 -23.43
CA ASP A 224 -24.29 4.17 -24.12
C ASP A 224 -23.37 5.22 -24.72
N ILE A 225 -22.09 5.24 -24.26
CA ILE A 225 -21.06 6.18 -24.67
C ILE A 225 -19.99 5.49 -25.52
N ALA A 226 -19.42 4.39 -25.05
CA ALA A 226 -18.33 3.66 -25.71
C ALA A 226 -18.84 2.77 -26.86
N GLY A 227 -18.03 2.59 -27.91
CA GLY A 227 -18.39 1.78 -29.07
C GLY A 227 -19.46 2.40 -29.99
N LYS A 228 -19.59 3.73 -29.98
CA LYS A 228 -20.56 4.48 -30.78
C LYS A 228 -19.95 5.25 -31.98
N GLY A 229 -18.80 4.82 -32.44
CA GLY A 229 -18.13 5.37 -33.59
C GLY A 229 -17.07 6.46 -33.25
N GLN A 230 -17.06 6.98 -32.04
CA GLN A 230 -16.07 7.95 -31.57
C GLN A 230 -15.13 7.33 -30.55
N PRO A 231 -13.85 7.70 -30.49
CA PRO A 231 -12.95 7.31 -29.40
C PRO A 231 -13.47 7.82 -28.06
N VAL A 232 -13.23 7.04 -27.01
CA VAL A 232 -13.64 7.35 -25.62
C VAL A 232 -12.45 7.24 -24.71
N CYS A 233 -12.19 8.29 -23.92
CA CYS A 233 -11.28 8.26 -22.79
C CYS A 233 -12.11 8.06 -21.52
N LEU A 234 -11.85 6.97 -20.79
CA LEU A 234 -12.34 6.76 -19.43
C LEU A 234 -11.20 7.08 -18.46
N LEU A 235 -11.34 8.19 -17.76
CA LEU A 235 -10.41 8.64 -16.75
C LEU A 235 -10.95 8.32 -15.35
N PHE A 236 -10.21 7.51 -14.59
CA PHE A 236 -10.43 7.35 -13.17
C PHE A 236 -9.64 8.40 -12.41
N TRP A 237 -10.34 9.38 -11.87
CA TRP A 237 -9.74 10.45 -11.11
C TRP A 237 -9.93 10.20 -9.60
N LEU A 238 -8.89 9.68 -8.94
CA LEU A 238 -8.97 9.11 -7.59
C LEU A 238 -8.15 9.88 -6.54
N GLN A 239 -7.14 10.65 -6.98
CA GLN A 239 -6.30 11.45 -6.08
C GLN A 239 -6.23 12.93 -6.50
N ASP A 240 -5.61 13.78 -5.66
CA ASP A 240 -5.27 15.14 -6.03
C ASP A 240 -4.35 15.14 -7.26
N GLY A 241 -4.19 16.26 -7.88
CA GLY A 241 -3.43 16.39 -9.12
C GLY A 241 -4.29 16.96 -10.24
N ILE A 242 -5.12 17.95 -9.90
CA ILE A 242 -5.97 18.67 -10.88
C ILE A 242 -5.14 19.16 -12.07
N ASP A 243 -3.93 19.67 -11.82
CA ASP A 243 -3.07 20.19 -12.89
C ASP A 243 -2.53 19.07 -13.79
N SER A 244 -2.21 17.90 -13.23
CA SER A 244 -1.82 16.74 -14.04
C SER A 244 -3.00 16.24 -14.89
N VAL A 245 -4.19 16.19 -14.33
CA VAL A 245 -5.41 15.80 -15.08
C VAL A 245 -5.69 16.81 -16.20
N ARG A 246 -5.56 18.12 -15.95
CA ARG A 246 -5.69 19.14 -17.01
C ARG A 246 -4.69 18.93 -18.14
N ALA A 247 -3.42 18.74 -17.78
CA ALA A 247 -2.35 18.55 -18.76
C ALA A 247 -2.63 17.32 -19.63
N GLU A 248 -3.09 16.22 -19.01
CA GLU A 248 -3.45 15.01 -19.75
C GLU A 248 -4.66 15.22 -20.67
N LEU A 249 -5.73 15.87 -20.18
CA LEU A 249 -6.91 16.15 -21.00
C LEU A 249 -6.60 17.11 -22.15
N ASP A 250 -5.77 18.12 -21.95
CA ASP A 250 -5.31 19.02 -23.01
C ASP A 250 -4.45 18.27 -24.05
N ASN A 251 -3.58 17.36 -23.61
CA ASN A 251 -2.79 16.49 -24.48
C ASN A 251 -3.68 15.52 -25.26
N LEU A 252 -4.65 14.90 -24.59
CA LEU A 252 -5.61 13.99 -25.20
C LEU A 252 -6.42 14.68 -26.32
N ARG A 253 -6.95 15.87 -26.05
CA ARG A 253 -7.68 16.68 -27.05
C ARG A 253 -6.83 17.05 -28.25
N LYS A 254 -5.56 17.30 -28.06
CA LYS A 254 -4.62 17.61 -29.14
C LYS A 254 -4.42 16.41 -30.09
N HIS A 255 -4.35 15.21 -29.57
CA HIS A 255 -4.11 13.99 -30.36
C HIS A 255 -5.41 13.34 -30.86
N TYR A 256 -6.50 13.50 -30.12
CA TYR A 256 -7.83 12.95 -30.41
C TYR A 256 -8.88 14.06 -30.26
N PRO A 257 -9.03 14.96 -31.26
CA PRO A 257 -9.94 16.14 -31.14
C PRO A 257 -11.39 15.77 -30.84
N ASP A 258 -11.87 14.64 -31.39
CA ASP A 258 -13.25 14.18 -31.27
C ASP A 258 -13.47 13.15 -30.13
N VAL A 259 -12.45 12.97 -29.24
CA VAL A 259 -12.57 12.00 -28.15
C VAL A 259 -13.68 12.43 -27.17
N ARG A 260 -14.55 11.51 -26.82
CA ARG A 260 -15.49 11.68 -25.70
C ARG A 260 -14.77 11.39 -24.39
N ILE A 261 -14.89 12.27 -23.42
CA ILE A 261 -14.24 12.16 -22.12
C ILE A 261 -15.28 11.74 -21.10
N VAL A 262 -14.98 10.67 -20.35
CA VAL A 262 -15.75 10.17 -19.22
C VAL A 262 -14.84 10.16 -18.01
N VAL A 263 -15.22 10.84 -16.94
CA VAL A 263 -14.43 10.90 -15.69
C VAL A 263 -15.19 10.18 -14.60
N ALA A 264 -14.64 9.10 -14.07
CA ALA A 264 -15.18 8.37 -12.94
C ALA A 264 -14.43 8.76 -11.66
N THR A 265 -15.16 9.25 -10.65
CA THR A 265 -14.56 9.74 -9.40
C THR A 265 -15.48 9.55 -8.20
N TYR A 266 -14.91 9.61 -6.97
CA TYR A 266 -15.67 9.52 -5.71
C TYR A 266 -15.47 10.77 -4.81
N ARG A 267 -14.79 11.81 -5.30
CA ARG A 267 -14.28 12.92 -4.47
C ARG A 267 -15.20 14.14 -4.39
N PHE A 268 -16.48 13.98 -4.56
CA PHE A 268 -17.46 15.07 -4.67
C PHE A 268 -17.64 15.94 -3.42
N GLN A 269 -17.07 15.56 -2.28
CA GLN A 269 -17.20 16.33 -1.04
C GLN A 269 -16.15 17.43 -0.87
N ASP A 270 -15.08 17.43 -1.69
CA ASP A 270 -14.05 18.47 -1.64
C ASP A 270 -14.49 19.69 -2.48
N PRO A 271 -14.58 20.91 -1.90
CA PRO A 271 -14.99 22.12 -2.67
C PRO A 271 -14.09 22.45 -3.85
N ARG A 272 -12.77 22.14 -3.77
CA ARG A 272 -11.83 22.33 -4.90
C ARG A 272 -12.20 21.45 -6.07
N PHE A 273 -12.73 20.31 -5.77
CA PHE A 273 -13.18 19.32 -6.69
C PHE A 273 -14.43 19.74 -7.46
N GLN A 274 -15.39 20.35 -6.78
CA GLN A 274 -16.62 20.84 -7.39
C GLN A 274 -16.33 21.91 -8.45
N ALA A 275 -15.39 22.82 -8.17
CA ALA A 275 -14.96 23.82 -9.15
C ALA A 275 -14.33 23.19 -10.40
N PHE A 276 -13.53 22.12 -10.21
CA PHE A 276 -12.91 21.42 -11.32
C PHE A 276 -13.91 20.55 -12.10
N VAL A 277 -14.94 19.99 -11.45
CA VAL A 277 -16.03 19.28 -12.15
C VAL A 277 -16.71 20.22 -13.16
N SER A 278 -17.03 21.43 -12.75
CA SER A 278 -17.61 22.42 -13.70
C SER A 278 -16.67 22.71 -14.88
N GLU A 279 -15.34 22.80 -14.63
CA GLU A 279 -14.37 22.94 -15.72
C GLU A 279 -14.35 21.71 -16.65
N LEU A 280 -14.46 20.49 -16.09
CA LEU A 280 -14.52 19.26 -16.88
C LEU A 280 -15.75 19.24 -17.81
N GLU A 281 -16.89 19.66 -17.30
CA GLU A 281 -18.15 19.73 -18.07
C GLU A 281 -18.11 20.85 -19.12
N ASP A 282 -17.72 22.06 -18.73
CA ASP A 282 -17.76 23.24 -19.59
C ASP A 282 -16.66 23.25 -20.66
N LYS A 283 -15.39 23.04 -20.26
CA LYS A 283 -14.22 23.12 -21.16
C LYS A 283 -14.03 21.84 -21.95
N TYR A 284 -14.11 20.69 -21.27
CA TYR A 284 -13.80 19.41 -21.91
C TYR A 284 -15.04 18.64 -22.38
N GLN A 285 -16.23 19.13 -22.06
CA GLN A 285 -17.51 18.46 -22.36
C GLN A 285 -17.50 17.00 -21.85
N ALA A 286 -16.92 16.82 -20.67
CA ALA A 286 -16.78 15.51 -20.07
C ALA A 286 -18.08 15.09 -19.38
N THR A 287 -18.42 13.80 -19.47
CA THR A 287 -19.42 13.17 -18.62
C THR A 287 -18.75 12.79 -17.31
N VAL A 288 -19.19 13.33 -16.19
CA VAL A 288 -18.62 13.05 -14.86
C VAL A 288 -19.50 12.08 -14.09
N LEU A 289 -18.96 10.91 -13.74
CA LEU A 289 -19.67 9.82 -13.13
C LEU A 289 -19.31 9.64 -11.66
N ASP A 290 -20.32 9.46 -10.80
CA ASP A 290 -20.16 9.17 -9.39
C ASP A 290 -19.77 7.70 -9.17
N ASP A 291 -18.49 7.46 -8.87
CA ASP A 291 -17.92 6.15 -8.53
C ASP A 291 -17.73 5.96 -7.01
N SER A 292 -18.55 6.63 -6.17
CA SER A 292 -18.51 6.52 -4.70
C SER A 292 -18.99 5.16 -4.17
N ARG A 293 -19.66 4.37 -5.01
CA ARG A 293 -20.10 3.02 -4.65
C ARG A 293 -18.90 2.11 -4.41
N ARG A 294 -19.06 1.14 -3.51
CA ARG A 294 -17.98 0.24 -3.10
C ARG A 294 -18.03 -1.09 -3.85
N PHE A 295 -16.84 -1.70 -3.98
CA PHE A 295 -16.65 -3.05 -4.52
C PHE A 295 -17.25 -3.22 -5.92
N GLU A 296 -17.95 -4.30 -6.18
CA GLU A 296 -18.48 -4.72 -7.49
C GLU A 296 -19.42 -3.69 -8.14
N LYS A 297 -19.90 -2.70 -7.37
CA LYS A 297 -20.73 -1.60 -7.86
C LYS A 297 -19.92 -0.40 -8.36
N SER A 298 -18.62 -0.40 -8.12
CA SER A 298 -17.70 0.64 -8.56
C SER A 298 -17.13 0.30 -9.94
N ALA A 299 -17.00 1.31 -10.81
CA ALA A 299 -16.36 1.15 -12.11
C ALA A 299 -14.86 0.81 -11.94
N ARG A 300 -14.17 1.50 -11.02
CA ARG A 300 -12.74 1.22 -10.72
C ARG A 300 -12.50 -0.23 -10.30
N TRP A 301 -13.42 -0.85 -9.55
CA TRP A 301 -13.32 -2.25 -9.18
C TRP A 301 -13.34 -3.18 -10.40
N LYS A 302 -14.25 -2.93 -11.33
CA LYS A 302 -14.36 -3.71 -12.57
C LYS A 302 -13.11 -3.60 -13.44
N TYR A 303 -12.45 -2.45 -13.41
CA TYR A 303 -11.21 -2.16 -14.14
C TYR A 303 -9.94 -2.52 -13.35
N ARG A 304 -10.07 -3.22 -12.23
CA ARG A 304 -8.97 -3.64 -11.34
C ARG A 304 -8.11 -2.50 -10.82
N ILE A 305 -8.66 -1.32 -10.63
CA ILE A 305 -7.95 -0.19 -10.04
C ILE A 305 -8.07 -0.31 -8.52
N TYR A 306 -7.05 -0.88 -7.90
CA TYR A 306 -6.98 -1.05 -6.45
C TYR A 306 -6.41 0.19 -5.76
N SER A 307 -5.41 0.81 -6.38
CA SER A 307 -4.72 2.00 -5.85
C SER A 307 -5.59 3.27 -5.90
N SER A 308 -5.12 4.32 -5.22
CA SER A 308 -5.72 5.65 -5.27
C SER A 308 -5.20 6.53 -6.41
N PHE A 309 -4.38 5.99 -7.30
CA PHE A 309 -3.81 6.74 -8.42
C PHE A 309 -4.81 6.94 -9.55
N ASN A 310 -4.60 8.00 -10.33
CA ASN A 310 -5.40 8.28 -11.50
C ASN A 310 -5.00 7.36 -12.66
N TYR A 311 -5.98 6.86 -13.41
CA TYR A 311 -5.76 5.98 -14.57
C TYR A 311 -6.58 6.42 -15.76
N GLU A 312 -5.97 6.36 -16.95
CA GLU A 312 -6.62 6.59 -18.23
C GLU A 312 -6.77 5.27 -19.01
N TYR A 313 -7.94 5.06 -19.54
CA TYR A 313 -8.25 4.01 -20.50
C TYR A 313 -8.77 4.66 -21.78
N LEU A 314 -8.04 4.54 -22.88
CA LEU A 314 -8.45 5.06 -24.17
C LEU A 314 -8.99 3.92 -25.04
N PHE A 315 -10.22 4.08 -25.52
CA PHE A 315 -10.90 3.15 -26.42
C PHE A 315 -11.08 3.78 -27.80
N ASP A 316 -11.03 2.94 -28.85
CA ASP A 316 -11.36 3.36 -30.21
C ASP A 316 -12.89 3.52 -30.42
N GLY A 317 -13.31 3.91 -31.64
CA GLY A 317 -14.73 4.08 -31.97
C GLY A 317 -15.55 2.79 -31.94
N GLN A 318 -14.92 1.62 -31.97
CA GLN A 318 -15.54 0.32 -31.80
C GLN A 318 -15.60 -0.14 -30.35
N GLY A 319 -14.98 0.62 -29.43
CA GLY A 319 -14.91 0.29 -28.01
C GLY A 319 -13.79 -0.67 -27.65
N LYS A 320 -12.77 -0.81 -28.53
CA LYS A 320 -11.57 -1.59 -28.24
C LYS A 320 -10.53 -0.75 -27.50
N LEU A 321 -9.90 -1.31 -26.47
CA LEU A 321 -8.85 -0.65 -25.74
C LEU A 321 -7.64 -0.38 -26.63
N ILE A 322 -7.24 0.88 -26.72
CA ILE A 322 -6.02 1.33 -27.41
C ILE A 322 -4.84 1.34 -26.42
N LYS A 323 -5.02 2.01 -25.27
CA LYS A 323 -4.01 2.14 -24.23
C LYS A 323 -4.65 2.21 -22.85
N MET A 324 -3.87 1.82 -21.85
CA MET A 324 -4.14 2.02 -20.43
C MET A 324 -2.86 2.53 -19.79
N GLU A 325 -2.93 3.66 -19.13
CA GLU A 325 -1.78 4.22 -18.44
C GLU A 325 -2.18 5.06 -17.23
N PRO A 326 -1.29 5.16 -16.23
CA PRO A 326 -1.50 6.07 -15.09
C PRO A 326 -1.33 7.52 -15.55
N VAL A 327 -2.12 8.41 -14.97
CA VAL A 327 -2.00 9.87 -15.14
C VAL A 327 -1.12 10.41 -14.02
N LEU A 328 0.01 11.02 -14.41
CA LEU A 328 1.08 11.49 -13.52
C LEU A 328 0.88 12.93 -13.06
#